data_dce09dc7124c51c017a0f4184e2fb2ed
#
_entry.id   dce09dc7124c51c017a0f4184e2fb2ed
#
_cell.length_a   1.000
_cell.length_b   1.000
_cell.length_c   1.000
_cell.angle_alpha   90.00
_cell.angle_beta   90.00
_cell.angle_gamma   90.00
#
_symmetry.space_group_name_H-M   'P 1'
#
loop_
_entity.id
_entity.type
_entity.pdbx_description
1 polymer ?
#
loop_
_entity_poly.entity_id
_entity_poly.type
_entity_poly.pdbx_seq_one_letter_code
_entity_poly.pdbx_strand_id
1 'polypeptide(L)'
;MGKEEKRKTKKAKKQEIKETSRKQLRWDKLDNTANIFPVIAGEGMTNTYRFSVELNEEIQPEHLQKALDIVLPKFNVFNVRLRMGVFWYFFEENNKPAPRVTKEELFPCRYIQPNKNNSYLFHVSYYKNRINLEIFHVLTDGMGGITFIRELVYQYLRLAHPELCDQVEDKLSDITSLNAEDSFEKNYKKKPDSGYKTERAYHINLKKLAKGEFGVMHGRINVPELKVVTKKYGVSINEYLVAVFAWATYVQCLHKMPSKYPIRIAVPVNLRPYFNSNTTKNFFTIVAADFHPTKEEYTFEEVLESIQTSLRSQLTRENLEELFSVSVSNQKNKFLRIVPLVVKNLVMRLVYNRSALAYTTTITNVGPIKFDSVYEPYIKMFRSFIALSKGQNLKGCINSYQDTLVFSFSSHFSDTSVQKEFFRKIAEDGVTVQIETNGVYYE
;
A
#
# COMPACT_ATOMS: atom_id res chain seq x y z
N MET A 1 64.68 7.05 10.88
CA MET A 1 63.37 6.39 10.62
C MET A 1 63.40 5.85 9.19
N GLY A 2 63.53 4.56 9.07
CA GLY A 2 63.93 3.91 7.85
C GLY A 2 62.86 3.72 6.80
N LYS A 3 63.26 3.52 5.56
CA LYS A 3 62.42 3.19 4.38
C LYS A 3 61.46 2.02 4.62
N GLU A 4 61.77 1.11 5.54
CA GLU A 4 61.00 -0.07 5.92
C GLU A 4 59.77 0.26 6.78
N GLU A 5 59.88 1.22 7.68
CA GLU A 5 58.78 1.66 8.52
C GLU A 5 57.72 2.44 7.72
N LYS A 6 58.12 3.24 6.75
CA LYS A 6 57.23 3.90 5.79
C LYS A 6 56.52 2.91 4.86
N ARG A 7 57.16 1.76 4.53
CA ARG A 7 56.55 0.67 3.75
C ARG A 7 55.52 -0.12 4.57
N LYS A 8 55.80 -0.38 5.85
CA LYS A 8 54.82 -1.06 6.77
C LYS A 8 53.61 -0.20 7.04
N THR A 9 53.76 1.08 7.29
CA THR A 9 52.66 2.03 7.49
C THR A 9 51.79 2.21 6.24
N LYS A 10 52.40 2.21 5.05
CA LYS A 10 51.68 2.28 3.77
C LYS A 10 50.92 0.96 3.45
N LYS A 11 51.47 -0.20 3.86
CA LYS A 11 50.78 -1.49 3.73
C LYS A 11 49.62 -1.63 4.72
N ALA A 12 49.81 -1.21 5.98
CA ALA A 12 48.77 -1.20 6.99
C ALA A 12 47.61 -0.29 6.60
N LYS A 13 47.91 0.96 6.16
CA LYS A 13 46.89 1.89 5.65
C LYS A 13 46.17 1.38 4.40
N LYS A 14 46.86 0.64 3.53
CA LYS A 14 46.26 -0.01 2.34
C LYS A 14 45.39 -1.23 2.69
N GLN A 15 45.74 -1.92 3.78
CA GLN A 15 44.92 -3.01 4.33
C GLN A 15 43.71 -2.49 5.08
N GLU A 16 43.87 -1.47 5.89
CA GLU A 16 42.77 -0.77 6.57
C GLU A 16 41.76 -0.15 5.59
N ILE A 17 42.23 0.47 4.49
CA ILE A 17 41.41 0.96 3.39
C ILE A 17 40.75 -0.21 2.61
N LYS A 18 41.38 -1.36 2.50
CA LYS A 18 40.81 -2.58 1.89
C LYS A 18 39.81 -3.28 2.80
N GLU A 19 39.98 -3.23 4.10
CA GLU A 19 39.03 -3.78 5.09
C GLU A 19 37.83 -2.86 5.29
N THR A 20 38.01 -1.52 5.30
CA THR A 20 36.89 -0.55 5.29
C THR A 20 36.16 -0.53 3.95
N SER A 21 36.79 -0.86 2.82
CA SER A 21 36.11 -0.96 1.51
C SER A 21 35.42 -2.30 1.24
N ARG A 22 35.55 -3.27 2.15
CA ARG A 22 34.84 -4.56 2.14
C ARG A 22 33.81 -4.70 3.26
N LYS A 23 33.10 -3.64 3.63
CA LYS A 23 31.77 -3.81 4.20
C LYS A 23 30.94 -4.48 3.11
N GLN A 24 30.73 -5.78 3.27
CA GLN A 24 29.89 -6.55 2.35
C GLN A 24 28.51 -5.90 2.39
N LEU A 25 28.13 -5.18 1.32
CA LEU A 25 26.83 -4.55 1.21
C LEU A 25 25.78 -5.63 1.44
N ARG A 26 24.92 -5.41 2.40
CA ARG A 26 23.79 -6.32 2.65
C ARG A 26 22.90 -6.33 1.42
N TRP A 27 22.62 -7.49 0.90
CA TRP A 27 21.63 -7.68 -0.15
C TRP A 27 20.52 -8.62 0.32
N ASP A 28 19.33 -8.44 -0.21
CA ASP A 28 18.17 -9.25 0.13
C ASP A 28 17.31 -9.52 -1.10
N LYS A 29 16.60 -10.64 -1.12
CA LYS A 29 15.66 -10.98 -2.18
C LYS A 29 14.36 -10.21 -2.00
N LEU A 30 13.70 -9.89 -3.11
CA LEU A 30 12.32 -9.45 -3.08
C LEU A 30 11.44 -10.59 -2.57
N ASP A 31 10.40 -10.25 -1.81
CA ASP A 31 9.35 -11.20 -1.49
C ASP A 31 8.57 -11.59 -2.76
N ASN A 32 7.72 -12.61 -2.63
CA ASN A 32 7.00 -13.15 -3.78
C ASN A 32 6.15 -12.09 -4.50
N THR A 33 5.39 -11.29 -3.76
CA THR A 33 4.51 -10.24 -4.31
C THR A 33 5.32 -9.09 -4.90
N ALA A 34 6.43 -8.71 -4.26
CA ALA A 34 7.28 -7.60 -4.69
C ALA A 34 7.84 -7.77 -6.10
N ASN A 35 8.03 -9.00 -6.59
CA ASN A 35 8.62 -9.27 -7.90
C ASN A 35 7.82 -8.71 -9.08
N ILE A 36 6.50 -8.50 -8.97
CA ILE A 36 5.67 -7.96 -10.06
C ILE A 36 5.84 -6.44 -10.21
N PHE A 37 6.02 -5.72 -9.09
CA PHE A 37 5.98 -4.26 -9.10
C PHE A 37 7.05 -3.60 -10.00
N PRO A 38 8.34 -4.01 -9.99
CA PRO A 38 9.33 -3.43 -10.89
C PRO A 38 9.03 -3.66 -12.38
N VAL A 39 8.32 -4.75 -12.69
CA VAL A 39 7.97 -5.12 -14.07
C VAL A 39 6.92 -4.21 -14.67
N ILE A 40 5.97 -3.77 -13.83
CA ILE A 40 4.77 -3.04 -14.26
C ILE A 40 4.82 -1.54 -13.92
N ALA A 41 5.76 -1.11 -13.08
CA ALA A 41 5.87 0.29 -12.66
C ALA A 41 6.34 1.21 -13.78
N GLY A 42 5.80 2.43 -13.77
CA GLY A 42 6.13 3.51 -14.68
C GLY A 42 5.23 4.72 -14.44
N GLU A 43 5.36 5.77 -15.24
CA GLU A 43 4.58 7.01 -15.07
C GLU A 43 3.06 6.78 -15.16
N GLY A 44 2.62 5.85 -16.01
CA GLY A 44 1.19 5.52 -16.15
C GLY A 44 0.65 4.52 -15.11
N MET A 45 1.53 3.90 -14.33
CA MET A 45 1.17 2.94 -13.30
C MET A 45 2.27 2.90 -12.23
N THR A 46 2.16 3.76 -11.24
CA THR A 46 3.26 4.03 -10.31
C THR A 46 3.45 2.95 -9.26
N ASN A 47 2.40 2.18 -8.96
CA ASN A 47 2.37 1.20 -7.86
C ASN A 47 2.82 1.81 -6.52
N THR A 48 2.45 3.08 -6.32
CA THR A 48 2.73 3.84 -5.12
C THR A 48 1.48 3.90 -4.27
N TYR A 49 1.64 3.85 -2.97
CA TYR A 49 0.59 4.18 -2.03
C TYR A 49 1.05 5.27 -1.09
N ARG A 50 0.09 6.00 -0.51
CA ARG A 50 0.36 7.12 0.38
C ARG A 50 -0.29 6.92 1.73
N PHE A 51 0.48 7.24 2.77
CA PHE A 51 0.01 7.53 4.11
C PHE A 51 0.23 9.00 4.44
N SER A 52 -0.72 9.60 5.12
CA SER A 52 -0.66 10.98 5.56
C SER A 52 -1.11 11.08 7.01
N VAL A 53 -0.30 11.75 7.83
CA VAL A 53 -0.63 12.08 9.22
C VAL A 53 -0.81 13.59 9.31
N GLU A 54 -1.99 14.03 9.69
CA GLU A 54 -2.31 15.43 9.94
C GLU A 54 -2.10 15.71 11.43
N LEU A 55 -1.29 16.71 11.73
CA LEU A 55 -1.01 17.18 13.09
C LEU A 55 -1.87 18.40 13.44
N ASN A 56 -1.87 18.78 14.71
CA ASN A 56 -2.56 20.00 15.16
C ASN A 56 -1.77 21.27 14.85
N GLU A 57 -0.47 21.16 14.49
CA GLU A 57 0.45 22.25 14.24
C GLU A 57 1.06 22.16 12.83
N GLU A 58 1.55 23.29 12.32
CA GLU A 58 2.24 23.32 11.02
C GLU A 58 3.59 22.56 11.07
N ILE A 59 3.88 21.86 9.98
CA ILE A 59 5.10 21.07 9.88
C ILE A 59 6.34 21.98 9.74
N GLN A 60 7.35 21.72 10.57
CA GLN A 60 8.68 22.31 10.50
C GLN A 60 9.58 21.39 9.64
N PRO A 61 9.94 21.81 8.40
CA PRO A 61 10.63 20.94 7.46
C PRO A 61 12.00 20.45 7.95
N GLU A 62 12.72 21.27 8.71
CA GLU A 62 14.04 20.96 9.25
C GLU A 62 13.95 19.83 10.30
N HIS A 63 12.93 19.87 11.16
CA HIS A 63 12.67 18.81 12.13
C HIS A 63 12.23 17.52 11.43
N LEU A 64 11.43 17.63 10.36
CA LEU A 64 10.99 16.44 9.60
C LEU A 64 12.17 15.78 8.85
N GLN A 65 13.09 16.59 8.26
CA GLN A 65 14.29 16.03 7.65
C GLN A 65 15.17 15.34 8.69
N LYS A 66 15.42 16.01 9.83
CA LYS A 66 16.22 15.45 10.92
C LYS A 66 15.60 14.17 11.49
N ALA A 67 14.28 14.12 11.63
CA ALA A 67 13.57 12.90 12.03
C ALA A 67 13.80 11.77 11.04
N LEU A 68 13.71 12.05 9.73
CA LEU A 68 13.96 11.07 8.68
C LEU A 68 15.40 10.54 8.72
N ASP A 69 16.39 11.45 8.91
CA ASP A 69 17.81 11.07 9.00
C ASP A 69 18.10 10.15 10.20
N ILE A 70 17.36 10.31 11.31
CA ILE A 70 17.48 9.48 12.52
C ILE A 70 16.77 8.13 12.34
N VAL A 71 15.58 8.12 11.75
CA VAL A 71 14.72 6.92 11.66
C VAL A 71 15.18 5.98 10.56
N LEU A 72 15.52 6.50 9.37
CA LEU A 72 15.80 5.68 8.19
C LEU A 72 16.90 4.62 8.40
N PRO A 73 18.06 4.94 9.02
CA PRO A 73 19.10 3.92 9.24
C PRO A 73 18.67 2.74 10.10
N LYS A 74 17.63 2.92 10.92
CA LYS A 74 17.08 1.91 11.81
C LYS A 74 16.07 0.98 11.09
N PHE A 75 15.61 1.35 9.88
CA PHE A 75 14.63 0.57 9.09
C PHE A 75 15.29 -0.10 7.89
N ASN A 76 15.82 -1.29 8.09
CA ASN A 76 16.51 -2.06 7.07
C ASN A 76 15.71 -2.29 5.78
N VAL A 77 14.37 -2.39 5.86
CA VAL A 77 13.48 -2.56 4.71
C VAL A 77 13.40 -1.29 3.85
N PHE A 78 13.53 -0.11 4.47
CA PHE A 78 13.50 1.19 3.79
C PHE A 78 14.88 1.65 3.33
N ASN A 79 15.94 1.24 4.04
CA ASN A 79 17.32 1.66 3.76
C ASN A 79 17.96 0.83 2.64
N VAL A 80 17.24 0.68 1.54
CA VAL A 80 17.65 -0.15 0.39
C VAL A 80 17.42 0.56 -0.94
N ARG A 81 18.10 0.07 -1.96
CA ARG A 81 17.86 0.40 -3.37
C ARG A 81 17.56 -0.85 -4.17
N LEU A 82 16.75 -0.73 -5.20
CA LEU A 82 16.41 -1.82 -6.10
C LEU A 82 17.50 -2.00 -7.16
N ARG A 83 17.90 -3.23 -7.37
CA ARG A 83 18.86 -3.63 -8.40
C ARG A 83 18.24 -4.66 -9.34
N MET A 84 18.62 -4.57 -10.59
CA MET A 84 18.28 -5.53 -11.63
C MET A 84 19.48 -6.45 -11.86
N GLY A 85 19.32 -7.73 -11.52
CA GLY A 85 20.29 -8.78 -11.84
C GLY A 85 19.97 -9.47 -13.16
N VAL A 86 20.73 -10.51 -13.51
CA VAL A 86 20.53 -11.28 -14.74
C VAL A 86 19.22 -12.08 -14.71
N PHE A 87 18.88 -12.64 -13.53
CA PHE A 87 17.75 -13.57 -13.38
C PHE A 87 16.63 -13.06 -12.47
N TRP A 88 16.92 -12.08 -11.58
CA TRP A 88 15.96 -11.52 -10.62
C TRP A 88 16.31 -10.11 -10.21
N TYR A 89 15.31 -9.39 -9.67
CA TYR A 89 15.53 -8.17 -8.92
C TYR A 89 15.96 -8.50 -7.49
N PHE A 90 16.75 -7.60 -6.89
CA PHE A 90 17.18 -7.72 -5.49
C PHE A 90 17.32 -6.35 -4.85
N PHE A 91 17.23 -6.33 -3.54
CA PHE A 91 17.56 -5.16 -2.75
C PHE A 91 19.04 -5.17 -2.39
N GLU A 92 19.62 -4.00 -2.42
CA GLU A 92 20.97 -3.73 -1.97
C GLU A 92 20.93 -2.58 -0.97
N GLU A 93 21.66 -2.68 0.14
CA GLU A 93 21.78 -1.61 1.14
C GLU A 93 22.13 -0.28 0.47
N ASN A 94 21.44 0.79 0.86
CA ASN A 94 21.64 2.10 0.28
C ASN A 94 22.40 3.00 1.26
N ASN A 95 23.68 3.26 0.97
CA ASN A 95 24.56 4.07 1.81
C ASN A 95 24.54 5.58 1.44
N LYS A 96 23.58 6.01 0.61
CA LYS A 96 23.40 7.43 0.29
C LYS A 96 22.66 8.13 1.44
N PRO A 97 22.81 9.46 1.57
CA PRO A 97 22.00 10.25 2.50
C PRO A 97 20.50 9.98 2.30
N ALA A 98 19.72 10.15 3.35
CA ALA A 98 18.26 10.07 3.28
C ALA A 98 17.70 10.98 2.16
N PRO A 99 16.57 10.64 1.55
CA PRO A 99 15.95 11.48 0.55
C PRO A 99 15.55 12.82 1.17
N ARG A 100 15.63 13.88 0.38
CA ARG A 100 15.25 15.21 0.84
C ARG A 100 13.74 15.29 1.06
N VAL A 101 13.33 15.76 2.22
CA VAL A 101 11.94 16.13 2.48
C VAL A 101 11.57 17.34 1.63
N THR A 102 10.42 17.29 0.96
CA THR A 102 9.96 18.36 0.07
C THR A 102 8.58 18.87 0.46
N LYS A 103 8.32 20.15 0.17
CA LYS A 103 6.94 20.66 0.19
C LYS A 103 6.15 20.00 -0.92
N GLU A 104 4.91 19.61 -0.65
CA GLU A 104 4.03 19.05 -1.65
C GLU A 104 3.53 20.14 -2.59
N GLU A 105 3.87 20.04 -3.87
CA GLU A 105 3.49 21.01 -4.91
C GLU A 105 2.77 20.34 -6.08
N LEU A 106 2.77 19.01 -6.13
CA LEU A 106 2.29 18.23 -7.25
C LEU A 106 1.27 17.18 -6.80
N PHE A 107 0.56 16.60 -7.77
CA PHE A 107 -0.36 15.49 -7.50
C PHE A 107 0.33 14.32 -6.79
N PRO A 108 -0.40 13.64 -5.89
CA PRO A 108 0.13 12.53 -5.12
C PRO A 108 0.32 11.25 -5.95
N CYS A 109 0.97 10.25 -5.34
CA CYS A 109 1.20 8.92 -5.91
C CYS A 109 1.92 8.93 -7.27
N ARG A 110 2.86 9.86 -7.47
CA ARG A 110 3.68 9.92 -8.68
C ARG A 110 4.70 8.79 -8.71
N TYR A 111 5.22 8.51 -9.90
CA TYR A 111 6.31 7.57 -10.05
C TYR A 111 7.57 8.08 -9.34
N ILE A 112 8.04 7.31 -8.37
CA ILE A 112 9.25 7.62 -7.62
C ILE A 112 10.45 7.30 -8.53
N GLN A 113 11.13 8.35 -9.00
CA GLN A 113 12.31 8.24 -9.85
C GLN A 113 13.57 8.01 -8.98
N PRO A 114 14.16 6.80 -8.97
CA PRO A 114 15.30 6.53 -8.08
C PRO A 114 16.50 7.44 -8.31
N ASN A 115 16.71 7.89 -9.56
CA ASN A 115 17.81 8.78 -9.93
C ASN A 115 17.73 10.16 -9.24
N LYS A 116 16.51 10.62 -8.94
CA LYS A 116 16.24 11.93 -8.32
C LYS A 116 16.02 11.85 -6.82
N ASN A 117 16.02 10.65 -6.24
CA ASN A 117 15.66 10.38 -4.86
C ASN A 117 16.73 9.57 -4.12
N ASN A 118 18.01 9.82 -4.38
CA ASN A 118 19.13 9.07 -3.81
C ASN A 118 19.01 7.54 -3.93
N SER A 119 18.25 7.05 -4.92
CA SER A 119 17.92 5.65 -5.16
C SER A 119 16.97 5.02 -4.13
N TYR A 120 16.38 5.79 -3.22
CA TYR A 120 15.33 5.31 -2.32
C TYR A 120 14.01 5.10 -3.06
N LEU A 121 13.20 4.19 -2.55
CA LEU A 121 11.95 3.72 -3.15
C LEU A 121 10.72 4.26 -2.40
N PHE A 122 10.91 5.31 -1.64
CA PHE A 122 9.86 6.06 -0.95
C PHE A 122 10.17 7.56 -1.01
N HIS A 123 9.17 8.38 -0.73
CA HIS A 123 9.29 9.83 -0.70
C HIS A 123 8.56 10.39 0.52
N VAL A 124 9.18 11.36 1.20
CA VAL A 124 8.55 12.10 2.31
C VAL A 124 8.33 13.54 1.87
N SER A 125 7.09 13.99 2.03
CA SER A 125 6.71 15.38 1.77
C SER A 125 5.83 15.93 2.89
N TYR A 126 5.62 17.25 2.89
CA TYR A 126 4.71 17.90 3.83
C TYR A 126 3.83 18.91 3.12
N TYR A 127 2.65 19.16 3.68
CA TYR A 127 1.73 20.20 3.25
C TYR A 127 1.02 20.79 4.47
N LYS A 128 1.27 22.08 4.77
CA LYS A 128 0.75 22.73 5.99
C LYS A 128 1.10 21.89 7.23
N ASN A 129 0.10 21.34 7.88
CA ASN A 129 0.20 20.53 9.09
C ASN A 129 0.20 19.00 8.82
N ARG A 130 0.48 18.57 7.58
CA ARG A 130 0.40 17.16 7.18
C ARG A 130 1.75 16.63 6.72
N ILE A 131 2.18 15.51 7.31
CA ILE A 131 3.31 14.70 6.87
C ILE A 131 2.80 13.63 5.91
N ASN A 132 3.38 13.50 4.74
CA ASN A 132 3.04 12.51 3.72
C ASN A 132 4.22 11.57 3.49
N LEU A 133 3.92 10.28 3.42
CA LEU A 133 4.84 9.22 3.04
C LEU A 133 4.29 8.48 1.83
N GLU A 134 4.98 8.54 0.72
CA GLU A 134 4.70 7.75 -0.48
C GLU A 134 5.70 6.61 -0.59
N ILE A 135 5.19 5.40 -0.82
CA ILE A 135 6.01 4.19 -0.86
C ILE A 135 5.75 3.46 -2.18
N PHE A 136 6.83 3.12 -2.89
CA PHE A 136 6.75 2.15 -3.97
C PHE A 136 6.51 0.77 -3.39
N HIS A 137 5.43 0.12 -3.77
CA HIS A 137 4.91 -1.10 -3.15
C HIS A 137 5.88 -2.30 -3.20
N VAL A 138 6.98 -2.17 -3.94
CA VAL A 138 8.07 -3.15 -3.94
C VAL A 138 8.72 -3.32 -2.56
N LEU A 139 8.75 -2.24 -1.73
CA LEU A 139 9.39 -2.26 -0.41
C LEU A 139 8.61 -3.08 0.60
N THR A 140 7.33 -2.77 0.74
CA THR A 140 6.51 -3.28 1.82
C THR A 140 5.03 -3.08 1.53
N ASP A 141 4.17 -3.75 2.29
CA ASP A 141 2.73 -3.50 2.30
C ASP A 141 2.32 -2.41 3.33
N GLY A 142 1.00 -2.25 3.51
CA GLY A 142 0.45 -1.25 4.40
C GLY A 142 1.00 -1.32 5.83
N MET A 143 1.22 -2.51 6.38
CA MET A 143 1.67 -2.66 7.76
C MET A 143 3.10 -2.16 7.98
N GLY A 144 4.02 -2.48 7.07
CA GLY A 144 5.39 -1.97 7.17
C GLY A 144 5.45 -0.46 6.93
N GLY A 145 4.62 0.07 6.01
CA GLY A 145 4.51 1.51 5.77
C GLY A 145 3.94 2.27 6.97
N ILE A 146 2.91 1.72 7.67
CA ILE A 146 2.37 2.30 8.90
C ILE A 146 3.43 2.35 10.00
N THR A 147 4.19 1.27 10.15
CA THR A 147 5.25 1.22 11.17
C THR A 147 6.28 2.31 10.91
N PHE A 148 6.71 2.49 9.66
CA PHE A 148 7.69 3.53 9.31
C PHE A 148 7.15 4.95 9.52
N ILE A 149 5.94 5.28 9.03
CA ILE A 149 5.38 6.63 9.19
C ILE A 149 5.11 6.96 10.65
N ARG A 150 4.68 5.99 11.45
CA ARG A 150 4.45 6.16 12.89
C ARG A 150 5.75 6.56 13.60
N GLU A 151 6.83 5.84 13.38
CA GLU A 151 8.12 6.16 13.98
C GLU A 151 8.69 7.51 13.47
N LEU A 152 8.48 7.82 12.20
CA LEU A 152 8.85 9.11 11.64
C LEU A 152 8.10 10.26 12.34
N VAL A 153 6.79 10.10 12.57
CA VAL A 153 5.97 11.09 13.28
C VAL A 153 6.39 11.20 14.75
N TYR A 154 6.66 10.08 15.43
CA TYR A 154 7.14 10.11 16.82
C TYR A 154 8.47 10.85 16.95
N GLN A 155 9.42 10.54 16.07
CA GLN A 155 10.70 11.21 16.08
C GLN A 155 10.59 12.70 15.72
N TYR A 156 9.68 13.04 14.78
CA TYR A 156 9.38 14.43 14.45
C TYR A 156 8.82 15.19 15.66
N LEU A 157 7.82 14.61 16.35
CA LEU A 157 7.19 15.23 17.52
C LEU A 157 8.18 15.41 18.67
N ARG A 158 9.09 14.46 18.91
CA ARG A 158 10.16 14.61 19.91
C ARG A 158 11.13 15.77 19.59
N LEU A 159 11.36 16.04 18.31
CA LEU A 159 12.19 17.17 17.90
C LEU A 159 11.45 18.51 17.98
N ALA A 160 10.15 18.51 17.70
CA ALA A 160 9.29 19.69 17.79
C ALA A 160 8.89 20.01 19.25
N HIS A 161 8.77 18.99 20.09
CA HIS A 161 8.32 19.03 21.49
C HIS A 161 9.32 18.27 22.38
N PRO A 162 10.44 18.91 22.77
CA PRO A 162 11.48 18.23 23.56
C PRO A 162 11.01 17.62 24.87
N GLU A 163 9.95 18.16 25.49
CA GLU A 163 9.31 17.64 26.69
C GLU A 163 8.78 16.20 26.54
N LEU A 164 8.56 15.73 25.32
CA LEU A 164 8.15 14.34 25.06
C LEU A 164 9.30 13.35 25.27
N CYS A 165 10.55 13.81 25.19
CA CYS A 165 11.71 12.94 25.38
C CYS A 165 11.81 12.38 26.81
N ASP A 166 11.30 13.13 27.79
CA ASP A 166 11.31 12.74 29.21
C ASP A 166 10.17 11.76 29.55
N GLN A 167 9.16 11.65 28.68
CA GLN A 167 7.94 10.86 28.92
C GLN A 167 7.96 9.47 28.30
N VAL A 168 8.81 9.23 27.29
CA VAL A 168 8.83 7.98 26.55
C VAL A 168 10.26 7.52 26.29
N GLU A 169 10.56 6.28 26.67
CA GLU A 169 11.80 5.62 26.26
C GLU A 169 11.87 5.50 24.73
N ASP A 170 13.06 5.71 24.16
CA ASP A 170 13.30 5.51 22.71
C ASP A 170 13.27 4.01 22.39
N LYS A 171 12.09 3.47 22.11
CA LYS A 171 11.87 2.07 21.72
C LYS A 171 12.27 1.77 20.26
N LEU A 172 12.86 2.72 19.56
CA LEU A 172 13.27 2.53 18.14
C LEU A 172 14.23 1.34 17.96
N SER A 173 15.01 0.98 18.97
CA SER A 173 15.91 -0.19 18.90
C SER A 173 15.15 -1.52 18.80
N ASP A 174 13.97 -1.63 19.39
CA ASP A 174 13.20 -2.89 19.45
C ASP A 174 12.40 -3.15 18.17
N ILE A 175 12.06 -2.08 17.44
CA ILE A 175 11.26 -2.16 16.20
C ILE A 175 12.15 -2.52 14.99
N THR A 176 13.43 -2.22 15.05
CA THR A 176 14.36 -2.40 13.91
C THR A 176 14.72 -3.85 13.62
N SER A 177 14.55 -4.74 14.59
CA SER A 177 14.66 -6.20 14.40
C SER A 177 13.44 -6.78 13.70
N LEU A 178 12.51 -5.93 13.22
CA LEU A 178 11.32 -6.37 12.52
C LEU A 178 11.69 -7.29 11.37
N ASN A 179 11.14 -8.45 11.47
CA ASN A 179 11.44 -9.64 10.73
C ASN A 179 11.37 -9.40 9.22
N ALA A 180 12.53 -9.36 8.55
CA ALA A 180 12.62 -9.32 7.09
C ALA A 180 12.43 -10.72 6.46
N GLU A 181 11.79 -11.65 7.18
CA GLU A 181 11.51 -13.01 6.73
C GLU A 181 10.53 -12.99 5.55
N ASP A 182 10.78 -13.84 4.55
CA ASP A 182 9.79 -14.13 3.51
C ASP A 182 8.76 -15.14 4.05
N SER A 183 7.66 -14.60 4.59
CA SER A 183 6.60 -15.40 5.19
C SER A 183 5.80 -16.21 4.16
N PHE A 184 5.84 -15.87 2.88
CA PHE A 184 5.30 -16.72 1.82
C PHE A 184 6.08 -18.03 1.69
N GLU A 185 7.41 -17.94 1.67
CA GLU A 185 8.25 -19.13 1.55
C GLU A 185 8.15 -20.05 2.77
N LYS A 186 8.06 -19.46 3.97
CA LYS A 186 7.93 -20.18 5.24
C LYS A 186 6.60 -20.95 5.35
N ASN A 187 5.50 -20.35 4.88
CA ASN A 187 4.16 -20.91 5.04
C ASN A 187 3.69 -21.73 3.81
N TYR A 188 4.51 -21.80 2.76
CA TYR A 188 4.21 -22.63 1.60
C TYR A 188 4.31 -24.13 1.93
N LYS A 189 3.21 -24.87 1.80
CA LYS A 189 3.18 -26.30 2.13
C LYS A 189 2.84 -27.21 0.96
N LYS A 190 2.13 -26.73 -0.05
CA LYS A 190 1.58 -27.59 -1.10
C LYS A 190 1.65 -26.93 -2.48
N LYS A 191 1.89 -27.74 -3.51
CA LYS A 191 1.69 -27.34 -4.90
C LYS A 191 0.18 -27.23 -5.15
N PRO A 192 -0.34 -26.11 -5.66
CA PRO A 192 -1.77 -25.97 -5.92
C PRO A 192 -2.24 -26.93 -7.01
N ASP A 193 -3.42 -27.48 -6.83
CA ASP A 193 -4.02 -28.46 -7.76
C ASP A 193 -4.66 -27.78 -8.97
N SER A 194 -4.99 -26.48 -8.89
CA SER A 194 -5.65 -25.71 -9.95
C SER A 194 -4.86 -24.46 -10.37
N GLY A 195 -4.89 -24.17 -11.67
CA GLY A 195 -4.39 -22.90 -12.20
C GLY A 195 -5.40 -21.76 -11.97
N TYR A 196 -4.91 -20.54 -11.86
CA TYR A 196 -5.74 -19.35 -11.68
C TYR A 196 -6.52 -19.06 -12.98
N LYS A 197 -7.84 -19.33 -12.98
CA LYS A 197 -8.74 -18.91 -14.07
C LYS A 197 -9.44 -17.62 -13.63
N THR A 198 -9.18 -16.53 -14.33
CA THR A 198 -9.87 -15.27 -14.11
C THR A 198 -10.77 -14.94 -15.29
N GLU A 199 -12.04 -14.76 -15.02
CA GLU A 199 -12.97 -14.18 -15.98
C GLU A 199 -12.83 -12.65 -15.97
N ARG A 200 -13.18 -12.03 -17.09
CA ARG A 200 -13.20 -10.58 -17.22
C ARG A 200 -14.30 -9.99 -16.33
N ALA A 201 -13.99 -8.90 -15.62
CA ALA A 201 -14.95 -8.12 -14.85
C ALA A 201 -15.50 -6.93 -15.67
N TYR A 202 -16.56 -6.30 -15.14
CA TYR A 202 -17.03 -5.02 -15.62
C TYR A 202 -15.99 -3.94 -15.37
N HIS A 203 -15.75 -3.05 -16.33
CA HIS A 203 -14.83 -1.92 -16.18
C HIS A 203 -15.58 -0.61 -16.22
N ILE A 204 -15.41 0.19 -15.17
CA ILE A 204 -15.99 1.54 -15.07
C ILE A 204 -15.39 2.40 -16.19
N ASN A 205 -16.27 3.03 -16.97
CA ASN A 205 -15.90 3.92 -18.05
C ASN A 205 -16.70 5.23 -17.93
N LEU A 206 -16.12 6.21 -17.31
CA LEU A 206 -16.69 7.54 -17.05
C LEU A 206 -15.79 8.61 -17.68
N LYS A 207 -16.25 9.87 -17.71
CA LYS A 207 -15.46 11.02 -18.16
C LYS A 207 -14.19 11.14 -17.33
N LYS A 208 -13.05 11.25 -17.99
CA LYS A 208 -11.73 11.30 -17.34
C LYS A 208 -11.29 12.74 -17.04
N LEU A 209 -10.47 12.87 -16.01
CA LEU A 209 -9.64 14.04 -15.74
C LEU A 209 -8.63 14.29 -16.88
N ALA A 210 -8.06 15.47 -16.93
CA ALA A 210 -6.99 15.79 -17.83
C ALA A 210 -5.77 14.89 -17.59
N LYS A 211 -4.96 14.70 -18.64
CA LYS A 211 -3.78 13.83 -18.55
C LYS A 211 -2.79 14.36 -17.52
N GLY A 212 -2.45 13.53 -16.55
CA GLY A 212 -1.52 13.85 -15.46
C GLY A 212 -2.21 14.30 -14.18
N GLU A 213 -3.51 14.56 -14.22
CA GLU A 213 -4.29 14.85 -13.00
C GLU A 213 -4.64 13.55 -12.25
N PHE A 214 -4.72 13.68 -10.94
CA PHE A 214 -5.04 12.59 -10.02
C PHE A 214 -6.01 13.09 -8.96
N GLY A 215 -7.24 12.60 -9.01
CA GLY A 215 -8.29 12.97 -8.08
C GLY A 215 -8.23 12.16 -6.80
N VAL A 216 -8.35 12.85 -5.67
CA VAL A 216 -8.51 12.23 -4.34
C VAL A 216 -9.76 12.79 -3.69
N MET A 217 -10.63 11.90 -3.20
CA MET A 217 -11.81 12.26 -2.42
C MET A 217 -11.83 11.45 -1.13
N HIS A 218 -11.86 12.12 0.00
CA HIS A 218 -11.95 11.51 1.32
C HIS A 218 -13.34 11.70 1.89
N GLY A 219 -14.00 10.60 2.29
CA GLY A 219 -15.18 10.64 3.14
C GLY A 219 -14.79 10.29 4.57
N ARG A 220 -15.04 11.23 5.49
CA ARG A 220 -14.88 11.00 6.93
C ARG A 220 -16.21 10.50 7.46
N ILE A 221 -16.20 9.30 8.02
CA ILE A 221 -17.39 8.53 8.42
C ILE A 221 -17.31 8.28 9.92
N ASN A 222 -18.40 8.51 10.64
CA ASN A 222 -18.47 8.23 12.07
C ASN A 222 -18.50 6.72 12.33
N VAL A 223 -17.50 6.19 13.06
CA VAL A 223 -17.36 4.75 13.31
C VAL A 223 -18.44 4.19 14.22
N PRO A 224 -18.81 4.83 15.35
CA PRO A 224 -19.96 4.42 16.17
C PRO A 224 -21.25 4.25 15.39
N GLU A 225 -21.65 5.25 14.59
CA GLU A 225 -22.85 5.20 13.76
C GLU A 225 -22.77 4.08 12.71
N LEU A 226 -21.63 3.96 12.03
CA LEU A 226 -21.40 2.91 11.03
C LEU A 226 -21.49 1.51 11.64
N LYS A 227 -21.02 1.30 12.88
CA LYS A 227 -21.17 0.02 13.61
C LYS A 227 -22.62 -0.34 13.89
N VAL A 228 -23.49 0.64 14.17
CA VAL A 228 -24.94 0.41 14.34
C VAL A 228 -25.54 -0.11 13.04
N VAL A 229 -25.22 0.52 11.92
CA VAL A 229 -25.70 0.13 10.59
C VAL A 229 -25.21 -1.28 10.21
N THR A 230 -23.91 -1.52 10.32
CA THR A 230 -23.36 -2.83 9.97
C THR A 230 -23.86 -3.97 10.84
N LYS A 231 -24.13 -3.70 12.13
CA LYS A 231 -24.77 -4.67 13.03
C LYS A 231 -26.21 -4.98 12.61
N LYS A 232 -26.97 -3.96 12.17
CA LYS A 232 -28.35 -4.14 11.65
C LYS A 232 -28.36 -5.08 10.44
N TYR A 233 -27.38 -4.95 9.53
CA TYR A 233 -27.25 -5.80 8.36
C TYR A 233 -26.53 -7.16 8.65
N GLY A 234 -25.97 -7.37 9.82
CA GLY A 234 -25.24 -8.60 10.17
C GLY A 234 -23.92 -8.80 9.42
N VAL A 235 -23.26 -7.68 9.08
CA VAL A 235 -22.03 -7.65 8.27
C VAL A 235 -20.90 -6.89 8.99
N SER A 236 -19.66 -7.13 8.55
CA SER A 236 -18.53 -6.30 8.95
C SER A 236 -18.52 -4.94 8.22
N ILE A 237 -17.83 -3.95 8.79
CA ILE A 237 -17.61 -2.65 8.12
C ILE A 237 -17.02 -2.83 6.73
N ASN A 238 -16.08 -3.76 6.55
CA ASN A 238 -15.46 -4.02 5.27
C ASN A 238 -16.45 -4.59 4.24
N GLU A 239 -17.23 -5.60 4.63
CA GLU A 239 -18.27 -6.18 3.78
C GLU A 239 -19.29 -5.13 3.35
N TYR A 240 -19.75 -4.29 4.29
CA TYR A 240 -20.68 -3.20 4.02
C TYR A 240 -20.12 -2.18 3.01
N LEU A 241 -18.92 -1.65 3.25
CA LEU A 241 -18.33 -0.62 2.38
C LEU A 241 -18.02 -1.17 0.98
N VAL A 242 -17.60 -2.42 0.86
CA VAL A 242 -17.41 -3.10 -0.43
C VAL A 242 -18.74 -3.28 -1.16
N ALA A 243 -19.81 -3.64 -0.44
CA ALA A 243 -21.14 -3.76 -1.01
C ALA A 243 -21.73 -2.41 -1.45
N VAL A 244 -21.53 -1.34 -0.66
CA VAL A 244 -21.94 0.03 -1.05
C VAL A 244 -21.20 0.47 -2.31
N PHE A 245 -19.92 0.11 -2.49
CA PHE A 245 -19.22 0.41 -3.74
C PHE A 245 -19.78 -0.40 -4.92
N ALA A 246 -20.07 -1.69 -4.74
CA ALA A 246 -20.71 -2.52 -5.76
C ALA A 246 -22.08 -1.95 -6.16
N TRP A 247 -22.87 -1.55 -5.17
CA TRP A 247 -24.17 -0.87 -5.34
C TRP A 247 -24.03 0.43 -6.13
N ALA A 248 -23.13 1.33 -5.71
CA ALA A 248 -22.91 2.59 -6.39
C ALA A 248 -22.50 2.40 -7.86
N THR A 249 -21.66 1.38 -8.13
CA THR A 249 -21.29 1.02 -9.51
C THR A 249 -22.46 0.45 -10.29
N TYR A 250 -23.28 -0.39 -9.68
CA TYR A 250 -24.47 -0.96 -10.30
C TYR A 250 -25.51 0.13 -10.66
N VAL A 251 -25.76 1.07 -9.74
CA VAL A 251 -26.70 2.15 -9.96
C VAL A 251 -26.20 3.14 -11.01
N GLN A 252 -24.97 3.63 -10.88
CA GLN A 252 -24.46 4.74 -11.68
C GLN A 252 -23.85 4.35 -13.01
N CYS A 253 -23.31 3.12 -13.11
CA CYS A 253 -22.62 2.69 -14.32
C CYS A 253 -23.44 1.67 -15.13
N LEU A 254 -24.19 0.81 -14.47
CA LEU A 254 -25.07 -0.17 -15.13
C LEU A 254 -26.53 0.26 -15.16
N HIS A 255 -26.89 1.39 -14.52
CA HIS A 255 -28.28 1.90 -14.46
C HIS A 255 -29.28 0.84 -14.04
N LYS A 256 -28.85 -0.01 -13.09
CA LYS A 256 -29.62 -1.18 -12.58
C LYS A 256 -29.96 -2.24 -13.62
N MET A 257 -29.27 -2.24 -14.76
CA MET A 257 -29.48 -3.23 -15.82
C MET A 257 -28.57 -4.46 -15.67
N PRO A 258 -28.97 -5.61 -16.22
CA PRO A 258 -28.14 -6.79 -16.27
C PRO A 258 -26.81 -6.55 -17.00
N SER A 259 -25.76 -7.24 -16.59
CA SER A 259 -24.44 -7.17 -17.22
C SER A 259 -23.87 -8.55 -17.53
N LYS A 260 -23.25 -8.69 -18.69
CA LYS A 260 -22.48 -9.88 -19.06
C LYS A 260 -21.31 -10.14 -18.10
N TYR A 261 -20.74 -9.09 -17.53
CA TYR A 261 -19.55 -9.15 -16.68
C TYR A 261 -19.91 -8.81 -15.24
N PRO A 262 -19.37 -9.54 -14.25
CA PRO A 262 -19.57 -9.22 -12.84
C PRO A 262 -18.89 -7.90 -12.45
N ILE A 263 -19.46 -7.20 -11.49
CA ILE A 263 -18.76 -6.20 -10.69
C ILE A 263 -17.90 -6.98 -9.70
N ARG A 264 -16.60 -7.04 -9.94
CA ARG A 264 -15.65 -7.81 -9.14
C ARG A 264 -14.65 -6.87 -8.47
N ILE A 265 -14.66 -6.84 -7.16
CA ILE A 265 -13.82 -5.96 -6.36
C ILE A 265 -12.67 -6.78 -5.76
N ALA A 266 -11.44 -6.39 -6.08
CA ALA A 266 -10.26 -6.96 -5.45
C ALA A 266 -10.13 -6.43 -4.02
N VAL A 267 -10.08 -7.33 -3.03
CA VAL A 267 -9.90 -7.00 -1.62
C VAL A 267 -8.60 -7.65 -1.14
N PRO A 268 -7.53 -6.88 -0.95
CA PRO A 268 -6.30 -7.38 -0.34
C PRO A 268 -6.53 -7.78 1.12
N VAL A 269 -6.09 -8.98 1.47
CA VAL A 269 -6.22 -9.55 2.82
C VAL A 269 -4.85 -9.71 3.44
N ASN A 270 -4.66 -9.10 4.61
CA ASN A 270 -3.45 -9.28 5.42
C ASN A 270 -3.39 -10.72 5.94
N LEU A 271 -2.33 -11.44 5.57
CA LEU A 271 -2.15 -12.85 5.92
C LEU A 271 -1.55 -13.06 7.32
N ARG A 272 -1.00 -12.02 7.95
CA ARG A 272 -0.29 -12.15 9.23
C ARG A 272 -1.12 -12.78 10.34
N PRO A 273 -2.40 -12.41 10.55
CA PRO A 273 -3.25 -13.04 11.56
C PRO A 273 -3.51 -14.52 11.31
N TYR A 274 -3.61 -14.93 10.04
CA TYR A 274 -3.92 -16.31 9.65
C TYR A 274 -2.71 -17.24 9.78
N PHE A 275 -1.48 -16.71 9.64
CA PHE A 275 -0.24 -17.48 9.58
C PHE A 275 0.74 -17.13 10.70
N ASN A 276 0.30 -16.38 11.72
CA ASN A 276 1.10 -15.97 12.87
C ASN A 276 2.47 -15.40 12.45
N SER A 277 2.46 -14.44 11.55
CA SER A 277 3.64 -13.76 11.01
C SER A 277 3.71 -12.31 11.51
N ASN A 278 4.91 -11.82 11.73
CA ASN A 278 5.18 -10.41 12.06
C ASN A 278 6.18 -9.76 11.07
N THR A 279 6.28 -10.34 9.86
CA THR A 279 7.15 -9.79 8.80
C THR A 279 6.76 -8.35 8.43
N THR A 280 7.74 -7.54 8.09
CA THR A 280 7.54 -6.18 7.53
C THR A 280 7.56 -6.15 6.00
N LYS A 281 7.91 -7.26 5.34
CA LYS A 281 7.78 -7.42 3.89
C LYS A 281 6.31 -7.58 3.50
N ASN A 282 6.00 -7.55 2.20
CA ASN A 282 4.65 -7.83 1.73
C ASN A 282 4.20 -9.23 2.16
N PHE A 283 3.05 -9.31 2.84
CA PHE A 283 2.44 -10.58 3.18
C PHE A 283 0.92 -10.46 3.15
N PHE A 284 0.39 -10.41 1.94
CA PHE A 284 -1.04 -10.34 1.66
C PHE A 284 -1.40 -11.16 0.43
N THR A 285 -2.66 -11.51 0.29
CA THR A 285 -3.24 -12.06 -0.94
C THR A 285 -4.50 -11.28 -1.31
N ILE A 286 -5.04 -11.51 -2.51
CA ILE A 286 -6.23 -10.83 -2.99
C ILE A 286 -7.36 -11.84 -3.03
N VAL A 287 -8.48 -11.52 -2.40
CA VAL A 287 -9.78 -12.20 -2.57
C VAL A 287 -10.69 -11.34 -3.44
N ALA A 288 -11.66 -11.98 -4.09
CA ALA A 288 -12.61 -11.31 -4.95
C ALA A 288 -13.96 -11.17 -4.25
N ALA A 289 -14.50 -9.95 -4.22
CA ALA A 289 -15.89 -9.71 -3.86
C ALA A 289 -16.71 -9.58 -5.15
N ASP A 290 -17.54 -10.56 -5.44
CA ASP A 290 -18.26 -10.68 -6.69
C ASP A 290 -19.75 -10.35 -6.53
N PHE A 291 -20.24 -9.49 -7.40
CA PHE A 291 -21.65 -9.28 -7.65
C PHE A 291 -21.90 -9.36 -9.15
N HIS A 292 -22.73 -10.35 -9.57
CA HIS A 292 -23.08 -10.56 -10.97
C HIS A 292 -24.55 -10.20 -11.21
N PRO A 293 -24.86 -9.01 -11.75
CA PRO A 293 -26.22 -8.59 -12.05
C PRO A 293 -26.73 -9.34 -13.28
N THR A 294 -27.50 -10.41 -13.08
CA THR A 294 -28.07 -11.27 -14.14
C THR A 294 -29.56 -11.05 -14.38
N LYS A 295 -30.25 -10.40 -13.45
CA LYS A 295 -31.68 -10.01 -13.55
C LYS A 295 -31.85 -8.50 -13.58
N GLU A 296 -33.02 -8.04 -13.96
CA GLU A 296 -33.45 -6.66 -13.81
C GLU A 296 -33.75 -6.38 -12.33
N GLU A 297 -33.29 -5.27 -11.84
CA GLU A 297 -33.44 -4.75 -10.49
C GLU A 297 -32.97 -5.69 -9.35
N TYR A 298 -31.98 -5.20 -8.63
CA TYR A 298 -31.54 -5.74 -7.34
C TYR A 298 -31.76 -4.71 -6.25
N THR A 299 -32.11 -5.17 -5.06
CA THR A 299 -32.07 -4.33 -3.85
C THR A 299 -30.65 -4.22 -3.33
N PHE A 300 -30.38 -3.27 -2.43
CA PHE A 300 -29.07 -3.16 -1.79
C PHE A 300 -28.74 -4.42 -0.96
N GLU A 301 -29.75 -4.98 -0.29
CA GLU A 301 -29.62 -6.19 0.53
C GLU A 301 -29.18 -7.39 -0.29
N GLU A 302 -29.71 -7.58 -1.49
CA GLU A 302 -29.32 -8.66 -2.41
C GLU A 302 -27.85 -8.48 -2.88
N VAL A 303 -27.43 -7.22 -3.15
CA VAL A 303 -26.04 -6.93 -3.50
C VAL A 303 -25.11 -7.20 -2.31
N LEU A 304 -25.53 -6.79 -1.11
CA LEU A 304 -24.79 -7.00 0.13
C LEU A 304 -24.62 -8.51 0.43
N GLU A 305 -25.68 -9.30 0.29
CA GLU A 305 -25.64 -10.77 0.46
C GLU A 305 -24.68 -11.44 -0.52
N SER A 306 -24.71 -11.02 -1.80
CA SER A 306 -23.79 -11.53 -2.83
C SER A 306 -22.33 -11.25 -2.46
N ILE A 307 -22.00 -10.02 -2.09
CA ILE A 307 -20.66 -9.60 -1.68
C ILE A 307 -20.22 -10.33 -0.41
N GLN A 308 -21.08 -10.42 0.60
CA GLN A 308 -20.80 -11.13 1.86
C GLN A 308 -20.48 -12.61 1.62
N THR A 309 -21.32 -13.29 0.85
CA THR A 309 -21.15 -14.71 0.51
C THR A 309 -19.84 -14.93 -0.24
N SER A 310 -19.57 -14.11 -1.25
CA SER A 310 -18.34 -14.17 -2.03
C SER A 310 -17.08 -13.98 -1.17
N LEU A 311 -17.08 -13.01 -0.26
CA LEU A 311 -15.93 -12.76 0.62
C LEU A 311 -15.75 -13.88 1.66
N ARG A 312 -16.83 -14.26 2.35
CA ARG A 312 -16.74 -15.26 3.44
C ARG A 312 -16.30 -16.63 2.95
N SER A 313 -16.71 -17.05 1.76
CA SER A 313 -16.28 -18.32 1.17
C SER A 313 -14.77 -18.39 0.91
N GLN A 314 -14.11 -17.26 0.73
CA GLN A 314 -12.68 -17.18 0.40
C GLN A 314 -11.77 -16.90 1.63
N LEU A 315 -12.34 -16.40 2.74
CA LEU A 315 -11.57 -15.97 3.93
C LEU A 315 -11.29 -17.12 4.89
N THR A 316 -11.00 -18.31 4.39
CA THR A 316 -10.51 -19.44 5.17
C THR A 316 -9.00 -19.56 5.03
N ARG A 317 -8.33 -20.12 6.05
CA ARG A 317 -6.87 -20.29 6.04
C ARG A 317 -6.43 -21.14 4.85
N GLU A 318 -7.17 -22.18 4.55
CA GLU A 318 -6.90 -23.15 3.47
C GLU A 318 -6.97 -22.45 2.10
N ASN A 319 -8.03 -21.69 1.83
CA ASN A 319 -8.18 -20.95 0.58
C ASN A 319 -7.11 -19.85 0.42
N LEU A 320 -6.80 -19.12 1.51
CA LEU A 320 -5.75 -18.11 1.49
C LEU A 320 -4.36 -18.73 1.23
N GLU A 321 -4.08 -19.93 1.81
CA GLU A 321 -2.86 -20.68 1.54
C GLU A 321 -2.79 -21.13 0.06
N GLU A 322 -3.88 -21.61 -0.50
CA GLU A 322 -3.96 -21.99 -1.92
C GLU A 322 -3.68 -20.80 -2.85
N LEU A 323 -4.34 -19.66 -2.61
CA LEU A 323 -4.19 -18.44 -3.41
C LEU A 323 -2.74 -17.96 -3.52
N PHE A 324 -1.98 -17.91 -2.43
CA PHE A 324 -0.57 -17.50 -2.54
C PHE A 324 0.36 -18.63 -2.99
N SER A 325 -0.02 -19.90 -2.77
CA SER A 325 0.82 -21.05 -3.13
C SER A 325 1.02 -21.20 -4.64
N VAL A 326 0.06 -20.76 -5.47
CA VAL A 326 0.23 -20.69 -6.93
C VAL A 326 1.44 -19.84 -7.29
N SER A 327 1.53 -18.66 -6.72
CA SER A 327 2.61 -17.70 -6.98
C SER A 327 3.97 -18.20 -6.47
N VAL A 328 4.01 -18.76 -5.26
CA VAL A 328 5.22 -19.34 -4.66
C VAL A 328 5.71 -20.57 -5.46
N SER A 329 4.79 -21.42 -5.92
CA SER A 329 5.13 -22.58 -6.75
C SER A 329 5.82 -22.16 -8.04
N ASN A 330 5.32 -21.11 -8.71
CA ASN A 330 5.96 -20.57 -9.92
C ASN A 330 7.37 -20.05 -9.64
N GLN A 331 7.58 -19.36 -8.52
CA GLN A 331 8.90 -18.86 -8.11
C GLN A 331 9.89 -19.99 -7.78
N LYS A 332 9.42 -21.13 -7.24
CA LYS A 332 10.23 -22.32 -6.93
C LYS A 332 10.56 -23.18 -8.15
N ASN A 333 9.91 -22.97 -9.28
CA ASN A 333 10.12 -23.74 -10.49
C ASN A 333 11.56 -23.54 -11.03
N LYS A 334 12.32 -24.63 -11.11
CA LYS A 334 13.74 -24.63 -11.52
C LYS A 334 13.94 -24.09 -12.94
N PHE A 335 13.04 -24.40 -13.87
CA PHE A 335 13.11 -23.91 -15.26
C PHE A 335 12.86 -22.41 -15.33
N LEU A 336 11.92 -21.86 -14.56
CA LEU A 336 11.68 -20.44 -14.51
C LEU A 336 12.85 -19.65 -13.88
N ARG A 337 13.63 -20.28 -13.02
CA ARG A 337 14.79 -19.63 -12.38
C ARG A 337 15.92 -19.29 -13.35
N ILE A 338 16.17 -20.13 -14.34
CA ILE A 338 17.27 -19.95 -15.33
C ILE A 338 16.88 -19.03 -16.51
N VAL A 339 15.59 -18.67 -16.64
CA VAL A 339 15.16 -17.73 -17.68
C VAL A 339 15.70 -16.33 -17.36
N PRO A 340 16.34 -15.63 -18.32
CA PRO A 340 16.79 -14.25 -18.12
C PRO A 340 15.65 -13.31 -17.71
N LEU A 341 15.96 -12.36 -16.83
CA LEU A 341 14.96 -11.44 -16.25
C LEU A 341 14.22 -10.63 -17.31
N VAL A 342 14.88 -10.24 -18.38
CA VAL A 342 14.25 -9.47 -19.49
C VAL A 342 13.10 -10.26 -20.13
N VAL A 343 13.29 -11.57 -20.35
CA VAL A 343 12.25 -12.46 -20.89
C VAL A 343 11.13 -12.65 -19.87
N LYS A 344 11.49 -12.89 -18.58
CA LYS A 344 10.49 -12.96 -17.49
C LYS A 344 9.63 -11.70 -17.44
N ASN A 345 10.22 -10.52 -17.51
CA ASN A 345 9.52 -9.25 -17.45
C ASN A 345 8.49 -9.11 -18.57
N LEU A 346 8.84 -9.54 -19.79
CA LEU A 346 7.89 -9.51 -20.91
C LEU A 346 6.68 -10.42 -20.63
N VAL A 347 6.92 -11.66 -20.22
CA VAL A 347 5.85 -12.63 -19.92
C VAL A 347 5.01 -12.15 -18.73
N MET A 348 5.64 -11.70 -17.65
CA MET A 348 4.94 -11.21 -16.47
C MET A 348 4.06 -10.00 -16.80
N ARG A 349 4.53 -9.08 -17.67
CA ARG A 349 3.74 -7.94 -18.12
C ARG A 349 2.51 -8.37 -18.93
N LEU A 350 2.65 -9.39 -19.78
CA LEU A 350 1.51 -9.94 -20.54
C LEU A 350 0.49 -10.62 -19.62
N VAL A 351 0.96 -11.43 -18.66
CA VAL A 351 0.10 -12.07 -17.67
C VAL A 351 -0.61 -11.01 -16.81
N TYR A 352 0.11 -10.01 -16.34
CA TYR A 352 -0.47 -8.92 -15.56
C TYR A 352 -1.55 -8.16 -16.35
N ASN A 353 -1.29 -7.85 -17.62
CA ASN A 353 -2.25 -7.15 -18.46
C ASN A 353 -3.57 -7.91 -18.64
N ARG A 354 -3.51 -9.25 -18.63
CA ARG A 354 -4.72 -10.10 -18.64
C ARG A 354 -5.39 -10.13 -17.26
N SER A 355 -4.61 -10.34 -16.20
CA SER A 355 -5.13 -10.40 -14.83
C SER A 355 -5.76 -9.08 -14.37
N ALA A 356 -5.26 -7.94 -14.85
CA ALA A 356 -5.82 -6.62 -14.54
C ALA A 356 -7.27 -6.46 -15.03
N LEU A 357 -7.69 -7.23 -16.06
CA LEU A 357 -9.06 -7.22 -16.56
C LEU A 357 -10.02 -8.05 -15.71
N ALA A 358 -9.53 -8.78 -14.73
CA ALA A 358 -10.34 -9.62 -13.86
C ALA A 358 -11.07 -8.85 -12.76
N TYR A 359 -10.72 -7.58 -12.53
CA TYR A 359 -11.29 -6.77 -11.45
C TYR A 359 -11.79 -5.43 -11.96
N THR A 360 -12.97 -5.03 -11.48
CA THR A 360 -13.56 -3.70 -11.69
C THR A 360 -12.73 -2.63 -10.98
N THR A 361 -12.36 -2.92 -9.74
CA THR A 361 -11.59 -2.03 -8.85
C THR A 361 -10.87 -2.82 -7.78
N THR A 362 -10.06 -2.09 -6.98
CA THR A 362 -9.47 -2.58 -5.72
C THR A 362 -9.94 -1.69 -4.58
N ILE A 363 -10.42 -2.30 -3.49
CA ILE A 363 -10.67 -1.64 -2.21
C ILE A 363 -9.76 -2.28 -1.18
N THR A 364 -8.81 -1.51 -0.67
CA THR A 364 -7.89 -1.96 0.37
C THR A 364 -8.33 -1.43 1.73
N ASN A 365 -8.22 -2.28 2.75
CA ASN A 365 -8.50 -1.89 4.13
C ASN A 365 -7.20 -1.98 4.94
N VAL A 366 -6.69 -0.83 5.34
CA VAL A 366 -5.48 -0.70 6.17
C VAL A 366 -5.77 -1.00 7.64
N GLY A 367 -7.04 -0.88 8.03
CA GLY A 367 -7.53 -1.14 9.38
C GLY A 367 -7.41 0.07 10.32
N PRO A 368 -7.62 -0.17 11.63
CA PRO A 368 -7.50 0.86 12.65
C PRO A 368 -6.02 1.21 12.89
N ILE A 369 -5.72 2.50 12.82
CA ILE A 369 -4.40 3.05 13.10
C ILE A 369 -4.37 3.44 14.58
N LYS A 370 -3.29 3.05 15.26
CA LYS A 370 -3.05 3.38 16.65
C LYS A 370 -1.72 4.11 16.78
N PHE A 371 -1.75 5.19 17.55
CA PHE A 371 -0.55 5.87 18.03
C PHE A 371 -0.45 5.66 19.55
N ASP A 372 0.75 5.84 20.10
CA ASP A 372 0.92 5.79 21.54
C ASP A 372 0.26 7.03 22.17
N SER A 373 -0.40 6.83 23.32
CA SER A 373 -1.26 7.83 23.98
C SER A 373 -0.57 9.18 24.21
N VAL A 374 0.74 9.18 24.43
CA VAL A 374 1.55 10.39 24.62
C VAL A 374 1.58 11.28 23.37
N TYR A 375 1.51 10.69 22.17
CA TYR A 375 1.54 11.44 20.89
C TYR A 375 0.14 11.77 20.36
N GLU A 376 -0.91 11.08 20.82
CA GLU A 376 -2.29 11.30 20.35
C GLU A 376 -2.76 12.77 20.44
N PRO A 377 -2.43 13.57 21.48
CA PRO A 377 -2.83 14.97 21.53
C PRO A 377 -2.32 15.85 20.41
N TYR A 378 -1.25 15.44 19.74
CA TYR A 378 -0.64 16.17 18.62
C TYR A 378 -1.18 15.72 17.25
N ILE A 379 -1.87 14.57 17.20
CA ILE A 379 -2.31 13.94 15.95
C ILE A 379 -3.80 14.15 15.74
N LYS A 380 -4.15 14.79 14.64
CA LYS A 380 -5.54 15.11 14.28
C LYS A 380 -6.19 14.00 13.47
N MET A 381 -5.48 13.44 12.47
CA MET A 381 -6.07 12.48 11.53
C MET A 381 -5.02 11.67 10.80
N PHE A 382 -5.42 10.46 10.38
CA PHE A 382 -4.68 9.61 9.44
C PHE A 382 -5.48 9.42 8.16
N ARG A 383 -4.82 9.53 7.01
CA ARG A 383 -5.41 9.26 5.68
C ARG A 383 -4.52 8.31 4.90
N SER A 384 -5.14 7.49 4.07
CA SER A 384 -4.43 6.59 3.17
C SER A 384 -5.12 6.50 1.82
N PHE A 385 -4.37 6.32 0.76
CA PHE A 385 -4.88 6.00 -0.57
C PHE A 385 -3.80 5.37 -1.44
N ILE A 386 -4.22 4.74 -2.53
CA ILE A 386 -3.36 3.94 -3.42
C ILE A 386 -3.40 4.49 -4.84
N ALA A 387 -2.29 4.37 -5.56
CA ALA A 387 -2.25 4.71 -6.97
C ALA A 387 -3.18 3.80 -7.79
N LEU A 388 -3.58 4.32 -8.92
CA LEU A 388 -4.41 3.62 -9.89
C LEU A 388 -3.60 2.57 -10.64
N SER A 389 -4.27 1.61 -11.26
CA SER A 389 -3.65 0.55 -12.04
C SER A 389 -4.40 0.34 -13.34
N LYS A 390 -3.81 -0.43 -14.24
CA LYS A 390 -4.38 -0.69 -15.56
C LYS A 390 -5.82 -1.23 -15.45
N GLY A 391 -6.75 -0.56 -16.12
CA GLY A 391 -8.17 -0.92 -16.12
C GLY A 391 -8.94 -0.51 -14.87
N GLN A 392 -8.28 -0.03 -13.83
CA GLN A 392 -8.88 0.40 -12.57
C GLN A 392 -8.63 1.90 -12.34
N ASN A 393 -9.47 2.73 -12.95
CA ASN A 393 -9.38 4.18 -12.88
C ASN A 393 -10.07 4.81 -11.66
N LEU A 394 -10.68 4.00 -10.81
CA LEU A 394 -11.28 4.36 -9.53
C LEU A 394 -10.91 3.27 -8.53
N LYS A 395 -10.36 3.64 -7.37
CA LYS A 395 -10.01 2.71 -6.29
C LYS A 395 -10.41 3.24 -4.94
N GLY A 396 -10.61 2.34 -3.99
CA GLY A 396 -10.93 2.66 -2.60
C GLY A 396 -9.83 2.28 -1.62
N CYS A 397 -9.66 3.08 -0.57
CA CYS A 397 -8.78 2.77 0.56
C CYS A 397 -9.47 3.14 1.87
N ILE A 398 -9.44 2.23 2.83
CA ILE A 398 -10.10 2.35 4.13
C ILE A 398 -9.04 2.39 5.22
N ASN A 399 -9.16 3.35 6.13
CA ASN A 399 -8.44 3.35 7.41
C ASN A 399 -9.31 4.01 8.48
N SER A 400 -9.03 3.76 9.74
CA SER A 400 -9.67 4.50 10.83
C SER A 400 -8.65 4.94 11.87
N TYR A 401 -8.92 6.09 12.47
CA TYR A 401 -8.19 6.63 13.61
C TYR A 401 -9.20 7.17 14.61
N GLN A 402 -9.13 6.71 15.86
CA GLN A 402 -10.12 6.96 16.87
C GLN A 402 -11.55 6.62 16.35
N ASP A 403 -12.51 7.51 16.50
CA ASP A 403 -13.89 7.30 16.07
C ASP A 403 -14.17 7.74 14.62
N THR A 404 -13.14 8.05 13.86
CA THR A 404 -13.27 8.45 12.45
C THR A 404 -12.70 7.40 11.50
N LEU A 405 -13.55 6.87 10.62
CA LEU A 405 -13.12 6.08 9.47
C LEU A 405 -12.98 7.05 8.29
N VAL A 406 -11.89 6.91 7.54
CA VAL A 406 -11.69 7.61 6.27
C VAL A 406 -11.78 6.59 5.14
N PHE A 407 -12.76 6.77 4.26
CA PHE A 407 -12.81 6.10 2.96
C PHE A 407 -12.25 7.05 1.92
N SER A 408 -11.15 6.68 1.30
CA SER A 408 -10.47 7.50 0.30
C SER A 408 -10.66 6.91 -1.09
N PHE A 409 -11.18 7.68 -2.01
CA PHE A 409 -11.16 7.39 -3.43
C PHE A 409 -9.93 7.97 -4.09
N SER A 410 -9.26 7.17 -4.92
CA SER A 410 -8.31 7.61 -5.95
C SER A 410 -8.98 7.48 -7.30
N SER A 411 -8.94 8.51 -8.15
CA SER A 411 -9.67 8.54 -9.41
C SER A 411 -8.91 9.22 -10.53
N HIS A 412 -9.04 8.68 -11.76
CA HIS A 412 -8.76 9.39 -13.01
C HIS A 412 -10.06 9.90 -13.69
N PHE A 413 -11.20 9.80 -13.02
CA PHE A 413 -12.47 10.31 -13.56
C PHE A 413 -12.77 11.71 -13.00
N SER A 414 -13.21 12.62 -13.87
CA SER A 414 -13.83 13.90 -13.49
C SER A 414 -15.27 13.70 -13.06
N ASP A 415 -15.94 12.69 -13.60
CA ASP A 415 -17.27 12.27 -13.18
C ASP A 415 -17.19 11.59 -11.80
N THR A 416 -17.91 12.14 -10.84
CA THR A 416 -17.94 11.69 -9.45
C THR A 416 -19.24 10.98 -9.07
N SER A 417 -20.04 10.55 -10.05
CA SER A 417 -21.36 9.93 -9.81
C SER A 417 -21.29 8.69 -8.90
N VAL A 418 -20.30 7.82 -9.10
CA VAL A 418 -20.08 6.63 -8.26
C VAL A 418 -19.73 7.02 -6.83
N GLN A 419 -18.82 7.99 -6.64
CA GLN A 419 -18.42 8.46 -5.31
C GLN A 419 -19.58 9.16 -4.59
N LYS A 420 -20.37 9.98 -5.31
CA LYS A 420 -21.58 10.63 -4.77
C LYS A 420 -22.61 9.59 -4.32
N GLU A 421 -22.88 8.57 -5.15
CA GLU A 421 -23.81 7.50 -4.80
C GLU A 421 -23.32 6.68 -3.60
N PHE A 422 -22.03 6.38 -3.56
CA PHE A 422 -21.40 5.67 -2.44
C PHE A 422 -21.64 6.40 -1.11
N PHE A 423 -21.35 7.68 -1.03
CA PHE A 423 -21.52 8.44 0.20
C PHE A 423 -23.00 8.75 0.49
N ARG A 424 -23.83 8.90 -0.55
CA ARG A 424 -25.28 9.06 -0.40
C ARG A 424 -25.90 7.84 0.28
N LYS A 425 -25.57 6.63 -0.17
CA LYS A 425 -26.10 5.39 0.43
C LYS A 425 -25.72 5.28 1.92
N ILE A 426 -24.49 5.63 2.27
CA ILE A 426 -24.05 5.64 3.68
C ILE A 426 -24.84 6.64 4.51
N ALA A 427 -25.08 7.83 3.97
CA ALA A 427 -25.87 8.87 4.64
C ALA A 427 -27.36 8.51 4.75
N GLU A 428 -27.95 7.87 3.73
CA GLU A 428 -29.31 7.33 3.75
C GLU A 428 -29.51 6.27 4.84
N ASP A 429 -28.46 5.49 5.14
CA ASP A 429 -28.46 4.51 6.24
C ASP A 429 -28.28 5.17 7.63
N GLY A 430 -28.22 6.52 7.70
CA GLY A 430 -28.16 7.29 8.93
C GLY A 430 -26.76 7.54 9.48
N VAL A 431 -25.73 7.41 8.67
CA VAL A 431 -24.33 7.64 9.09
C VAL A 431 -23.86 9.02 8.63
N THR A 432 -23.28 9.79 9.54
CA THR A 432 -22.67 11.10 9.23
C THR A 432 -21.43 10.95 8.36
N VAL A 433 -21.40 11.68 7.23
CA VAL A 433 -20.30 11.71 6.29
C VAL A 433 -19.88 13.15 5.99
N GLN A 434 -18.57 13.42 6.06
CA GLN A 434 -17.99 14.70 5.62
C GLN A 434 -17.02 14.42 4.47
N ILE A 435 -17.14 15.19 3.37
CA ILE A 435 -16.37 14.96 2.15
C ILE A 435 -15.31 16.06 1.98
N GLU A 436 -14.09 15.65 1.67
CA GLU A 436 -12.96 16.51 1.34
C GLU A 436 -12.33 16.04 0.03
N THR A 437 -11.85 16.97 -0.81
CA THR A 437 -11.19 16.65 -2.08
C THR A 437 -9.87 17.39 -2.21
N ASN A 438 -9.02 16.95 -3.13
CA ASN A 438 -7.77 17.65 -3.49
C ASN A 438 -7.99 18.77 -4.54
N GLY A 439 -9.24 19.16 -4.81
CA GLY A 439 -9.57 20.31 -5.64
C GLY A 439 -9.50 20.10 -7.15
N VAL A 440 -9.34 18.87 -7.64
CA VAL A 440 -9.28 18.59 -9.10
C VAL A 440 -10.64 18.32 -9.73
N TYR A 441 -11.71 18.26 -8.92
CA TYR A 441 -13.07 18.05 -9.41
C TYR A 441 -13.72 19.41 -9.66
N TYR A 442 -13.61 19.89 -10.89
CA TYR A 442 -14.32 21.08 -11.36
C TYR A 442 -15.67 20.65 -11.95
N GLU A 443 -16.70 21.42 -11.69
CA GLU A 443 -18.00 21.34 -12.39
C GLU A 443 -17.93 22.05 -13.74
#